data_837c68ddb3632259a619f443a9986252
#
_entry.id   837c68ddb3632259a619f443a9986252
#
_cell.length_a   1.000
_cell.length_b   1.000
_cell.length_c   1.000
_cell.angle_alpha   90.00
_cell.angle_beta   90.00
_cell.angle_gamma   90.00
#
_symmetry.space_group_name_H-M   'P 1'
#
loop_
_entity.id
_entity.type
_entity.pdbx_description
1 polymer ?
#
loop_
_entity_poly.entity_id
_entity_poly.type
_entity_poly.pdbx_seq_one_letter_code
_entity_poly.pdbx_strand_id
1 'polypeptide(L)'
;MTAPTAAPPAPALSPDARKVVTFSTLGFTLMFAVWVMFAIVGLPIRKQLGLSDAQFTLLTAIPVLTGSLLRLPAGIWADRYGGKKVFTVNMLVTAAFSLALAYANGYSLLLALALGVGLAGVSFAIGNAWIAQWVPTARQGLALGTFGAGNAGASITKLLAPLLIALVPAGLLIPGGWHFVPFVFAILLVLCAAATARFTPADTVTPSGRSVADWLRPLARAQVWRFGLYYVVFFGAYVAYSLFLPKYYVDHYDIPLAEAGLLTALFIFPASLLRPLGGYLSDRFGPRAVTIAAFAIMLLGLLPLMRELPVTTFTLLTTVVGVGMGIGKASTYTLVAQWNPGQMGVVGGLVGMLGGLGGFFLPLIFAALKPTLGAQSAFITLFVLTLGTGVVFVANMLRLKVLGRQPGLATPA
;
A
#
# COMPACT_ATOMS: atom_id res chain seq x y z
N MET A 1 -23.38 -38.57 -15.51
CA MET A 1 -22.61 -37.37 -15.11
C MET A 1 -23.59 -36.37 -14.53
N THR A 2 -23.76 -36.35 -13.22
CA THR A 2 -24.60 -35.37 -12.52
C THR A 2 -23.88 -34.02 -12.53
N ALA A 3 -24.54 -32.98 -13.00
CA ALA A 3 -24.02 -31.63 -12.95
C ALA A 3 -23.66 -31.24 -11.50
N PRO A 4 -22.53 -30.57 -11.25
CA PRO A 4 -22.18 -30.14 -9.91
C PRO A 4 -23.26 -29.18 -9.41
N THR A 5 -23.94 -29.56 -8.31
CA THR A 5 -24.90 -28.68 -7.62
C THR A 5 -24.18 -27.40 -7.24
N ALA A 6 -24.69 -26.26 -7.69
CA ALA A 6 -24.18 -24.95 -7.33
C ALA A 6 -24.13 -24.82 -5.80
N ALA A 7 -22.97 -24.49 -5.27
CA ALA A 7 -22.81 -24.26 -3.82
C ALA A 7 -23.82 -23.19 -3.36
N PRO A 8 -24.44 -23.34 -2.19
CA PRO A 8 -25.39 -22.34 -1.69
C PRO A 8 -24.75 -20.97 -1.60
N PRO A 9 -25.51 -19.88 -1.89
CA PRO A 9 -24.96 -18.54 -1.85
C PRO A 9 -24.40 -18.23 -0.44
N ALA A 10 -23.20 -17.69 -0.38
CA ALA A 10 -22.55 -17.36 0.89
C ALA A 10 -23.41 -16.41 1.72
N PRO A 11 -23.59 -16.63 3.03
CA PRO A 11 -24.48 -15.85 3.91
C PRO A 11 -24.13 -14.36 3.88
N ALA A 12 -25.13 -13.48 4.02
CA ALA A 12 -24.91 -12.04 4.08
C ALA A 12 -24.03 -11.68 5.29
N LEU A 13 -23.22 -10.61 5.17
CA LEU A 13 -22.45 -10.11 6.30
C LEU A 13 -23.37 -9.63 7.41
N SER A 14 -23.04 -9.97 8.66
CA SER A 14 -23.71 -9.44 9.83
C SER A 14 -23.61 -7.91 9.89
N PRO A 15 -24.53 -7.20 10.56
CA PRO A 15 -24.45 -5.76 10.74
C PRO A 15 -23.10 -5.33 11.35
N ASP A 16 -22.58 -6.08 12.31
CA ASP A 16 -21.32 -5.77 12.97
C ASP A 16 -20.10 -6.02 12.07
N ALA A 17 -20.10 -7.10 11.29
CA ALA A 17 -19.07 -7.32 10.27
C ALA A 17 -19.05 -6.19 9.23
N ARG A 18 -20.22 -5.67 8.81
CA ARG A 18 -20.29 -4.50 7.91
C ARG A 18 -19.68 -3.26 8.56
N LYS A 19 -20.00 -2.97 9.83
CA LYS A 19 -19.38 -1.85 10.58
C LYS A 19 -17.85 -1.99 10.61
N VAL A 20 -17.34 -3.19 10.95
CA VAL A 20 -15.89 -3.46 10.96
C VAL A 20 -15.26 -3.18 9.61
N VAL A 21 -15.82 -3.72 8.51
CA VAL A 21 -15.30 -3.47 7.15
C VAL A 21 -15.35 -1.98 6.80
N THR A 22 -16.46 -1.28 7.10
CA THR A 22 -16.62 0.14 6.78
C THR A 22 -15.62 1.00 7.54
N PHE A 23 -15.57 0.90 8.87
CA PHE A 23 -14.70 1.74 9.70
C PHE A 23 -13.23 1.41 9.55
N SER A 24 -12.87 0.14 9.35
CA SER A 24 -11.50 -0.23 9.03
C SER A 24 -11.07 0.34 7.66
N THR A 25 -11.95 0.31 6.64
CA THR A 25 -11.66 0.88 5.32
C THR A 25 -11.50 2.39 5.38
N LEU A 26 -12.41 3.11 6.05
CA LEU A 26 -12.30 4.56 6.22
C LEU A 26 -11.03 4.94 6.98
N GLY A 27 -10.77 4.27 8.11
CA GLY A 27 -9.55 4.49 8.89
C GLY A 27 -8.28 4.18 8.09
N PHE A 28 -8.25 3.06 7.36
CA PHE A 28 -7.13 2.72 6.49
C PHE A 28 -6.92 3.73 5.36
N THR A 29 -8.01 4.22 4.75
CA THR A 29 -7.93 5.24 3.71
C THR A 29 -7.27 6.50 4.24
N LEU A 30 -7.68 6.98 5.42
CA LEU A 30 -7.08 8.15 6.05
C LEU A 30 -5.64 7.89 6.49
N MET A 31 -5.36 6.74 7.11
CA MET A 31 -4.00 6.35 7.50
C MET A 31 -3.08 6.25 6.28
N PHE A 32 -3.57 5.71 5.17
CA PHE A 32 -2.78 5.65 3.94
C PHE A 32 -2.50 7.03 3.35
N ALA A 33 -3.47 7.97 3.43
CA ALA A 33 -3.28 9.37 3.06
C ALA A 33 -2.14 10.01 3.86
N VAL A 34 -2.14 9.82 5.18
CA VAL A 34 -1.10 10.30 6.09
C VAL A 34 0.26 9.64 5.81
N TRP A 35 0.27 8.35 5.55
CA TRP A 35 1.49 7.58 5.31
C TRP A 35 2.33 8.10 4.15
N VAL A 36 1.68 8.59 3.10
CA VAL A 36 2.34 9.06 1.88
C VAL A 36 2.29 10.57 1.70
N MET A 37 1.94 11.35 2.75
CA MET A 37 1.76 12.79 2.62
C MET A 37 3.05 13.54 2.25
N PHE A 38 4.22 13.02 2.64
CA PHE A 38 5.50 13.65 2.34
C PHE A 38 5.81 13.75 0.83
N ALA A 39 5.10 12.99 -0.01
CA ALA A 39 5.19 13.15 -1.47
C ALA A 39 4.76 14.56 -1.95
N ILE A 40 3.85 15.20 -1.20
CA ILE A 40 3.36 16.56 -1.50
C ILE A 40 3.95 17.57 -0.53
N VAL A 41 3.80 17.38 0.78
CA VAL A 41 4.33 18.35 1.76
C VAL A 41 5.85 18.42 1.76
N GLY A 42 6.53 17.38 1.33
CA GLY A 42 7.98 17.34 1.21
C GLY A 42 8.53 18.33 0.18
N LEU A 43 7.75 18.72 -0.85
CA LEU A 43 8.20 19.65 -1.88
C LEU A 43 8.37 21.10 -1.33
N PRO A 44 7.38 21.70 -0.66
CA PRO A 44 7.59 22.98 0.02
C PRO A 44 8.64 22.90 1.15
N ILE A 45 8.71 21.77 1.90
CA ILE A 45 9.78 21.57 2.89
C ILE A 45 11.16 21.58 2.22
N ARG A 46 11.32 20.89 1.10
CA ARG A 46 12.58 20.89 0.31
C ARG A 46 12.99 22.29 -0.06
N LYS A 47 12.05 23.10 -0.57
CA LYS A 47 12.30 24.50 -0.95
C LYS A 47 12.67 25.37 0.26
N GLN A 48 11.95 25.21 1.37
CA GLN A 48 12.15 26.00 2.59
C GLN A 48 13.50 25.70 3.28
N LEU A 49 13.91 24.41 3.32
CA LEU A 49 15.13 23.97 4.02
C LEU A 49 16.35 23.75 3.09
N GLY A 50 16.19 23.98 1.78
CA GLY A 50 17.27 23.77 0.81
C GLY A 50 17.73 22.32 0.70
N LEU A 51 16.80 21.34 0.84
CA LEU A 51 17.16 19.92 0.89
C LEU A 51 17.70 19.42 -0.45
N SER A 52 18.78 18.64 -0.40
CA SER A 52 19.29 17.89 -1.55
C SER A 52 18.27 16.83 -2.01
N ASP A 53 18.44 16.31 -3.23
CA ASP A 53 17.59 15.23 -3.76
C ASP A 53 17.64 13.97 -2.86
N ALA A 54 18.81 13.65 -2.31
CA ALA A 54 18.98 12.52 -1.40
C ALA A 54 18.22 12.74 -0.08
N GLN A 55 18.31 13.94 0.51
CA GLN A 55 17.58 14.29 1.74
C GLN A 55 16.08 14.27 1.53
N PHE A 56 15.59 14.82 0.41
CA PHE A 56 14.17 14.77 0.05
C PHE A 56 13.68 13.32 -0.13
N THR A 57 14.44 12.51 -0.87
CA THR A 57 14.11 11.10 -1.11
C THR A 57 14.04 10.33 0.19
N LEU A 58 15.00 10.52 1.09
CA LEU A 58 15.00 9.88 2.41
C LEU A 58 13.79 10.32 3.25
N LEU A 59 13.49 11.62 3.31
CA LEU A 59 12.35 12.16 4.05
C LEU A 59 11.02 11.56 3.59
N THR A 60 10.85 11.38 2.28
CA THR A 60 9.63 10.80 1.70
C THR A 60 9.54 9.29 1.87
N ALA A 61 10.68 8.59 1.90
CA ALA A 61 10.74 7.14 1.98
C ALA A 61 10.71 6.60 3.43
N ILE A 62 11.23 7.36 4.41
CA ILE A 62 11.40 6.89 5.79
C ILE A 62 10.09 6.45 6.48
N PRO A 63 8.93 7.10 6.29
CA PRO A 63 7.66 6.62 6.83
C PRO A 63 7.30 5.23 6.29
N VAL A 64 7.69 4.95 5.03
CA VAL A 64 7.41 3.66 4.40
C VAL A 64 8.21 2.54 5.06
N LEU A 65 9.44 2.82 5.47
CA LEU A 65 10.27 1.86 6.21
C LEU A 65 9.59 1.42 7.51
N THR A 66 9.24 2.38 8.38
CA THR A 66 8.58 2.09 9.66
C THR A 66 7.26 1.36 9.45
N GLY A 67 6.42 1.91 8.56
CA GLY A 67 5.10 1.33 8.27
C GLY A 67 5.16 -0.06 7.65
N SER A 68 6.26 -0.44 7.02
CA SER A 68 6.46 -1.77 6.44
C SER A 68 7.00 -2.76 7.47
N LEU A 69 8.09 -2.41 8.17
CA LEU A 69 8.74 -3.29 9.13
C LEU A 69 7.82 -3.67 10.29
N LEU A 70 7.04 -2.71 10.78
CA LEU A 70 6.17 -2.92 11.94
C LEU A 70 4.82 -3.58 11.59
N ARG A 71 4.55 -3.94 10.32
CA ARG A 71 3.34 -4.70 9.94
C ARG A 71 3.25 -6.05 10.62
N LEU A 72 4.38 -6.74 10.75
CA LEU A 72 4.41 -8.06 11.37
C LEU A 72 4.05 -7.99 12.87
N PRO A 73 4.75 -7.23 13.72
CA PRO A 73 4.35 -7.11 15.13
C PRO A 73 2.95 -6.52 15.31
N ALA A 74 2.53 -5.56 14.48
CA ALA A 74 1.21 -4.97 14.57
C ALA A 74 0.07 -5.97 14.25
N GLY A 75 0.29 -6.88 13.29
CA GLY A 75 -0.62 -7.99 13.01
C GLY A 75 -0.75 -8.95 14.21
N ILE A 76 0.37 -9.29 14.84
CA ILE A 76 0.40 -10.10 16.07
C ILE A 76 -0.36 -9.40 17.21
N TRP A 77 -0.16 -8.09 17.37
CA TRP A 77 -0.88 -7.32 18.39
C TRP A 77 -2.38 -7.27 18.12
N ALA A 78 -2.80 -7.14 16.86
CA ALA A 78 -4.22 -7.18 16.49
C ALA A 78 -4.86 -8.55 16.82
N ASP A 79 -4.16 -9.65 16.56
CA ASP A 79 -4.62 -10.99 16.91
C ASP A 79 -4.67 -11.22 18.44
N ARG A 80 -3.74 -10.62 19.19
CA ARG A 80 -3.59 -10.83 20.63
C ARG A 80 -4.48 -9.92 21.48
N TYR A 81 -4.63 -8.66 21.07
CA TYR A 81 -5.28 -7.62 21.87
C TYR A 81 -6.60 -7.12 21.28
N GLY A 82 -6.97 -7.62 20.09
CA GLY A 82 -8.16 -7.21 19.35
C GLY A 82 -7.88 -6.15 18.29
N GLY A 83 -8.52 -6.33 17.13
CA GLY A 83 -8.32 -5.47 15.98
C GLY A 83 -8.80 -4.05 16.20
N LYS A 84 -9.98 -3.86 16.82
CA LYS A 84 -10.54 -2.54 17.16
C LYS A 84 -9.59 -1.74 18.04
N LYS A 85 -9.14 -2.33 19.14
CA LYS A 85 -8.27 -1.66 20.12
C LYS A 85 -6.96 -1.23 19.47
N VAL A 86 -6.27 -2.17 18.79
CA VAL A 86 -4.96 -1.89 18.19
C VAL A 86 -5.10 -0.89 17.04
N PHE A 87 -6.16 -0.97 16.22
CA PHE A 87 -6.40 -0.04 15.13
C PHE A 87 -6.66 1.39 15.64
N THR A 88 -7.51 1.53 16.67
CA THR A 88 -7.83 2.82 17.29
C THR A 88 -6.59 3.46 17.94
N VAL A 89 -5.81 2.68 18.71
CA VAL A 89 -4.56 3.16 19.32
C VAL A 89 -3.57 3.60 18.25
N ASN A 90 -3.43 2.82 17.15
CA ASN A 90 -2.54 3.18 16.06
C ASN A 90 -2.93 4.50 15.40
N MET A 91 -4.24 4.77 15.20
CA MET A 91 -4.71 6.07 14.69
C MET A 91 -4.37 7.21 15.63
N LEU A 92 -4.56 7.06 16.94
CA LEU A 92 -4.27 8.10 17.93
C LEU A 92 -2.77 8.39 18.05
N VAL A 93 -1.93 7.36 18.04
CA VAL A 93 -0.46 7.52 18.05
C VAL A 93 0.00 8.22 16.77
N THR A 94 -0.52 7.82 15.62
CA THR A 94 -0.23 8.49 14.33
C THR A 94 -0.70 9.95 14.35
N ALA A 95 -1.86 10.23 14.93
CA ALA A 95 -2.37 11.60 15.08
C ALA A 95 -1.43 12.48 15.92
N ALA A 96 -0.88 11.93 17.02
CA ALA A 96 0.08 12.65 17.86
C ALA A 96 1.36 13.00 17.09
N PHE A 97 1.92 12.05 16.30
CA PHE A 97 3.09 12.33 15.46
C PHE A 97 2.77 13.31 14.32
N SER A 98 1.58 13.21 13.71
CA SER A 98 1.13 14.15 12.69
C SER A 98 0.95 15.56 13.26
N LEU A 99 0.40 15.68 14.47
CA LEU A 99 0.27 16.96 15.16
C LEU A 99 1.65 17.55 15.50
N ALA A 100 2.57 16.75 16.04
CA ALA A 100 3.94 17.18 16.32
C ALA A 100 4.65 17.66 15.04
N LEU A 101 4.42 16.98 13.91
CA LEU A 101 4.96 17.35 12.60
C LEU A 101 4.45 18.72 12.15
N ALA A 102 3.21 19.09 12.47
CA ALA A 102 2.63 20.39 12.14
C ALA A 102 3.35 21.59 12.80
N TYR A 103 4.13 21.35 13.83
CA TYR A 103 4.90 22.37 14.56
C TYR A 103 6.42 22.17 14.44
N ALA A 104 6.85 21.19 13.66
CA ALA A 104 8.26 20.84 13.54
C ALA A 104 8.98 21.72 12.54
N ASN A 105 10.22 22.10 12.90
CA ASN A 105 11.14 22.80 12.02
C ASN A 105 12.51 22.08 12.07
N GLY A 106 13.20 22.04 10.92
CA GLY A 106 14.51 21.43 10.81
C GLY A 106 14.47 19.95 10.40
N TYR A 107 15.43 19.59 9.55
CA TYR A 107 15.45 18.31 8.83
C TYR A 107 15.51 17.09 9.78
N SER A 108 16.37 17.12 10.80
CA SER A 108 16.54 15.98 11.71
C SER A 108 15.27 15.67 12.51
N LEU A 109 14.56 16.72 12.98
CA LEU A 109 13.29 16.54 13.68
C LEU A 109 12.21 16.02 12.74
N LEU A 110 12.16 16.54 11.50
CA LEU A 110 11.22 16.05 10.49
C LEU A 110 11.44 14.57 10.16
N LEU A 111 12.70 14.11 10.06
CA LEU A 111 13.01 12.69 9.87
C LEU A 111 12.55 11.83 11.06
N ALA A 112 12.81 12.28 12.29
CA ALA A 112 12.39 11.56 13.49
C ALA A 112 10.86 11.43 13.56
N LEU A 113 10.14 12.51 13.29
CA LEU A 113 8.67 12.51 13.27
C LEU A 113 8.10 11.72 12.09
N ALA A 114 8.78 11.72 10.94
CA ALA A 114 8.41 10.91 9.79
C ALA A 114 8.45 9.40 10.08
N LEU A 115 9.42 8.93 10.90
CA LEU A 115 9.41 7.55 11.42
C LEU A 115 8.13 7.25 12.21
N GLY A 116 7.71 8.18 13.10
CA GLY A 116 6.49 8.05 13.88
C GLY A 116 5.21 8.08 13.02
N VAL A 117 5.13 9.00 12.06
CA VAL A 117 4.05 9.05 11.06
C VAL A 117 3.99 7.77 10.23
N GLY A 118 5.12 7.10 10.04
CA GLY A 118 5.20 5.81 9.38
C GLY A 118 4.32 4.72 10.00
N LEU A 119 3.98 4.82 11.30
CA LEU A 119 3.02 3.92 11.97
C LEU A 119 1.65 3.88 11.28
N ALA A 120 1.30 4.88 10.48
CA ALA A 120 0.13 4.83 9.63
C ALA A 120 0.12 3.61 8.69
N GLY A 121 1.28 3.18 8.18
CA GLY A 121 1.42 2.06 7.25
C GLY A 121 1.14 0.69 7.86
N VAL A 122 1.19 0.53 9.21
CA VAL A 122 0.87 -0.75 9.86
C VAL A 122 -0.64 -1.03 9.92
N SER A 123 -1.48 0.00 9.74
CA SER A 123 -2.94 -0.10 9.70
C SER A 123 -3.44 -1.16 8.71
N PHE A 124 -2.69 -1.42 7.63
CA PHE A 124 -3.01 -2.48 6.67
C PHE A 124 -3.00 -3.87 7.31
N ALA A 125 -1.98 -4.20 8.10
CA ALA A 125 -1.89 -5.50 8.77
C ALA A 125 -2.95 -5.65 9.86
N ILE A 126 -3.14 -4.60 10.66
CA ILE A 126 -4.15 -4.57 11.74
C ILE A 126 -5.57 -4.73 11.17
N GLY A 127 -5.91 -3.97 10.12
CA GLY A 127 -7.24 -4.01 9.50
C GLY A 127 -7.54 -5.35 8.85
N ASN A 128 -6.56 -5.96 8.16
CA ASN A 128 -6.70 -7.31 7.61
C ASN A 128 -6.98 -8.36 8.70
N ALA A 129 -6.22 -8.33 9.81
CA ALA A 129 -6.44 -9.21 10.95
C ALA A 129 -7.82 -8.99 11.57
N TRP A 130 -8.22 -7.74 11.77
CA TRP A 130 -9.51 -7.38 12.33
C TRP A 130 -10.68 -7.84 11.47
N ILE A 131 -10.64 -7.60 10.15
CA ILE A 131 -11.67 -8.06 9.21
C ILE A 131 -11.76 -9.58 9.19
N ALA A 132 -10.62 -10.28 9.20
CA ALA A 132 -10.60 -11.74 9.20
C ALA A 132 -11.27 -12.36 10.44
N GLN A 133 -11.28 -11.66 11.57
CA GLN A 133 -11.98 -12.10 12.80
C GLN A 133 -13.52 -11.99 12.71
N TRP A 134 -14.03 -11.03 11.91
CA TRP A 134 -15.46 -10.72 11.85
C TRP A 134 -16.14 -11.22 10.58
N VAL A 135 -15.39 -11.47 9.52
CA VAL A 135 -15.95 -11.83 8.21
C VAL A 135 -15.75 -13.33 7.94
N PRO A 136 -16.81 -14.07 7.61
CA PRO A 136 -16.72 -15.48 7.24
C PRO A 136 -15.77 -15.70 6.05
N THR A 137 -14.99 -16.77 6.06
CA THR A 137 -13.96 -17.09 5.05
C THR A 137 -14.48 -17.00 3.62
N ALA A 138 -15.71 -17.43 3.36
CA ALA A 138 -16.35 -17.38 2.05
C ALA A 138 -16.57 -15.95 1.51
N ARG A 139 -16.47 -14.89 2.35
CA ARG A 139 -16.64 -13.49 1.98
C ARG A 139 -15.43 -12.62 2.29
N GLN A 140 -14.36 -13.21 2.81
CA GLN A 140 -13.13 -12.47 3.14
C GLN A 140 -12.49 -11.83 1.91
N GLY A 141 -12.53 -12.48 0.74
CA GLY A 141 -11.96 -11.93 -0.49
C GLY A 141 -12.54 -10.56 -0.84
N LEU A 142 -13.86 -10.43 -0.89
CA LEU A 142 -14.54 -9.17 -1.16
C LEU A 142 -14.28 -8.13 -0.05
N ALA A 143 -14.35 -8.54 1.23
CA ALA A 143 -14.15 -7.63 2.35
C ALA A 143 -12.70 -7.08 2.41
N LEU A 144 -11.70 -7.95 2.23
CA LEU A 144 -10.29 -7.56 2.17
C LEU A 144 -9.97 -6.76 0.90
N GLY A 145 -10.64 -7.06 -0.23
CA GLY A 145 -10.57 -6.28 -1.46
C GLY A 145 -11.10 -4.86 -1.26
N THR A 146 -12.27 -4.71 -0.62
CA THR A 146 -12.88 -3.42 -0.26
C THR A 146 -11.95 -2.63 0.68
N PHE A 147 -11.46 -3.27 1.73
CA PHE A 147 -10.47 -2.68 2.63
C PHE A 147 -9.22 -2.22 1.89
N GLY A 148 -8.70 -3.06 0.99
CA GLY A 148 -7.52 -2.75 0.21
C GLY A 148 -7.71 -1.58 -0.78
N ALA A 149 -8.94 -1.27 -1.20
CA ALA A 149 -9.26 -0.07 -1.99
C ALA A 149 -8.96 1.23 -1.21
N GLY A 150 -8.86 1.19 0.12
CA GLY A 150 -8.41 2.28 0.97
C GLY A 150 -7.02 2.83 0.62
N ASN A 151 -6.22 2.12 -0.17
CA ASN A 151 -5.01 2.69 -0.78
C ASN A 151 -5.29 3.97 -1.61
N ALA A 152 -6.54 4.21 -2.04
CA ALA A 152 -6.97 5.45 -2.68
C ALA A 152 -6.77 6.69 -1.79
N GLY A 153 -6.54 6.52 -0.47
CA GLY A 153 -6.09 7.58 0.43
C GLY A 153 -4.87 8.35 -0.08
N ALA A 154 -3.98 7.68 -0.84
CA ALA A 154 -2.88 8.37 -1.49
C ALA A 154 -3.34 9.44 -2.51
N SER A 155 -4.44 9.20 -3.24
CA SER A 155 -5.04 10.22 -4.13
C SER A 155 -5.65 11.37 -3.33
N ILE A 156 -6.29 11.07 -2.20
CA ILE A 156 -6.85 12.11 -1.32
C ILE A 156 -5.76 13.10 -0.93
N THR A 157 -4.60 12.63 -0.49
CA THR A 157 -3.46 13.50 -0.17
C THR A 157 -3.01 14.32 -1.37
N LYS A 158 -2.89 13.70 -2.56
CA LYS A 158 -2.42 14.39 -3.77
C LYS A 158 -3.37 15.50 -4.21
N LEU A 159 -4.67 15.32 -3.99
CA LEU A 159 -5.69 16.31 -4.33
C LEU A 159 -5.86 17.37 -3.25
N LEU A 160 -5.96 16.96 -1.99
CA LEU A 160 -6.29 17.86 -0.89
C LEU A 160 -5.07 18.62 -0.34
N ALA A 161 -3.89 18.01 -0.26
CA ALA A 161 -2.75 18.66 0.38
C ALA A 161 -2.30 19.93 -0.32
N PRO A 162 -2.25 20.05 -1.68
CA PRO A 162 -1.93 21.32 -2.33
C PRO A 162 -2.96 22.41 -2.02
N LEU A 163 -4.26 22.05 -1.95
CA LEU A 163 -5.33 23.00 -1.59
C LEU A 163 -5.20 23.46 -0.15
N LEU A 164 -4.91 22.55 0.79
CA LEU A 164 -4.71 22.89 2.19
C LEU A 164 -3.47 23.79 2.40
N ILE A 165 -2.39 23.54 1.65
CA ILE A 165 -1.18 24.37 1.68
C ILE A 165 -1.50 25.81 1.25
N ALA A 166 -2.36 25.99 0.24
CA ALA A 166 -2.74 27.31 -0.28
C ALA A 166 -3.79 28.01 0.59
N LEU A 167 -4.61 27.25 1.36
CA LEU A 167 -5.74 27.79 2.11
C LEU A 167 -5.33 28.67 3.29
N VAL A 168 -4.28 28.28 4.02
CA VAL A 168 -3.83 28.97 5.24
C VAL A 168 -2.38 29.45 5.04
N PRO A 169 -2.18 30.77 4.85
CA PRO A 169 -0.84 31.33 4.77
C PRO A 169 -0.03 31.09 6.05
N ALA A 170 1.29 30.98 5.90
CA ALA A 170 2.19 30.88 7.04
C ALA A 170 2.09 32.14 7.94
N GLY A 171 2.16 31.94 9.25
CA GLY A 171 2.18 33.05 10.23
C GLY A 171 0.87 33.32 10.96
N LEU A 172 -0.19 32.55 10.74
CA LEU A 172 -1.41 32.57 11.53
C LEU A 172 -1.25 31.79 12.85
N LEU A 173 -2.21 31.95 13.79
CA LEU A 173 -2.28 31.19 15.04
C LEU A 173 -2.34 29.67 14.82
N ILE A 174 -2.92 29.25 13.69
CA ILE A 174 -2.95 27.87 13.23
C ILE A 174 -1.74 27.65 12.31
N PRO A 175 -1.07 26.48 12.35
CA PRO A 175 0.03 26.17 11.46
C PRO A 175 -0.36 26.35 9.99
N GLY A 176 0.33 27.23 9.26
CA GLY A 176 0.01 27.59 7.89
C GLY A 176 0.95 26.95 6.86
N GLY A 177 0.63 27.11 5.58
CA GLY A 177 1.39 26.49 4.50
C GLY A 177 1.37 24.96 4.60
N TRP A 178 2.51 24.30 4.38
CA TRP A 178 2.60 22.82 4.43
C TRP A 178 2.32 22.24 5.83
N HIS A 179 2.55 22.98 6.91
CA HIS A 179 2.26 22.58 8.28
C HIS A 179 0.76 22.33 8.53
N PHE A 180 -0.12 23.00 7.76
CA PHE A 180 -1.56 22.83 7.89
C PHE A 180 -2.04 21.44 7.48
N VAL A 181 -1.34 20.75 6.57
CA VAL A 181 -1.70 19.41 6.12
C VAL A 181 -1.62 18.38 7.25
N PRO A 182 -0.47 18.18 7.93
CA PRO A 182 -0.39 17.25 9.04
C PRO A 182 -1.28 17.68 10.23
N PHE A 183 -1.55 18.96 10.43
CA PHE A 183 -2.49 19.46 11.43
C PHE A 183 -3.92 18.97 11.17
N VAL A 184 -4.43 19.15 9.94
CA VAL A 184 -5.75 18.65 9.54
C VAL A 184 -5.84 17.15 9.63
N PHE A 185 -4.82 16.43 9.16
CA PHE A 185 -4.78 14.98 9.26
C PHE A 185 -4.79 14.47 10.70
N ALA A 186 -4.13 15.16 11.62
CA ALA A 186 -4.17 14.81 13.04
C ALA A 186 -5.60 14.89 13.59
N ILE A 187 -6.33 15.98 13.28
CA ILE A 187 -7.73 16.14 13.70
C ILE A 187 -8.61 15.02 13.10
N LEU A 188 -8.49 14.78 11.79
CA LEU A 188 -9.27 13.74 11.11
C LEU A 188 -9.00 12.34 11.68
N LEU A 189 -7.76 12.03 12.04
CA LEU A 189 -7.38 10.77 12.67
C LEU A 189 -8.02 10.61 14.04
N VAL A 190 -8.03 11.66 14.86
CA VAL A 190 -8.70 11.63 16.18
C VAL A 190 -10.21 11.40 16.03
N LEU A 191 -10.85 12.13 15.10
CA LEU A 191 -12.28 11.96 14.83
C LEU A 191 -12.59 10.55 14.31
N CYS A 192 -11.78 10.03 13.40
CA CYS A 192 -11.92 8.67 12.87
C CYS A 192 -11.70 7.61 13.95
N ALA A 193 -10.72 7.81 14.83
CA ALA A 193 -10.46 6.93 15.97
C ALA A 193 -11.64 6.92 16.95
N ALA A 194 -12.18 8.08 17.28
CA ALA A 194 -13.37 8.21 18.15
C ALA A 194 -14.60 7.54 17.52
N ALA A 195 -14.84 7.76 16.23
CA ALA A 195 -15.93 7.10 15.49
C ALA A 195 -15.74 5.59 15.47
N THR A 196 -14.54 5.09 15.21
CA THR A 196 -14.22 3.65 15.23
C THR A 196 -14.47 3.08 16.62
N ALA A 197 -13.99 3.72 17.68
CA ALA A 197 -14.21 3.28 19.05
C ALA A 197 -15.70 3.24 19.43
N ARG A 198 -16.49 4.22 18.96
CA ARG A 198 -17.92 4.37 19.34
C ARG A 198 -18.86 3.46 18.57
N PHE A 199 -18.60 3.26 17.26
CA PHE A 199 -19.60 2.64 16.36
C PHE A 199 -19.29 1.20 15.96
N THR A 200 -18.06 0.70 16.22
CA THR A 200 -17.74 -0.71 15.94
C THR A 200 -17.97 -1.60 17.17
N PRO A 201 -18.24 -2.88 16.96
CA PRO A 201 -18.44 -3.83 18.04
C PRO A 201 -17.19 -3.99 18.92
N ALA A 202 -17.37 -4.48 20.14
CA ALA A 202 -16.23 -4.82 21.01
C ALA A 202 -15.44 -6.01 20.44
N ASP A 203 -14.13 -6.01 20.68
CA ASP A 203 -13.31 -7.14 20.26
C ASP A 203 -13.71 -8.43 21.01
N THR A 204 -13.91 -9.50 20.26
CA THR A 204 -14.07 -10.87 20.78
C THR A 204 -12.74 -11.60 20.61
N VAL A 205 -11.80 -11.34 21.53
CA VAL A 205 -10.44 -11.90 21.40
C VAL A 205 -10.42 -13.33 21.94
N THR A 206 -10.23 -14.30 21.05
CA THR A 206 -9.68 -15.61 21.43
C THR A 206 -8.17 -15.56 21.22
N PRO A 207 -7.36 -15.56 22.29
CA PRO A 207 -5.91 -15.53 22.17
C PRO A 207 -5.45 -16.72 21.30
N SER A 208 -4.77 -16.45 20.21
CA SER A 208 -4.36 -17.50 19.25
C SER A 208 -3.27 -18.41 19.78
N GLY A 209 -2.79 -18.28 20.99
CA GLY A 209 -1.77 -19.11 21.62
C GLY A 209 -0.44 -19.27 20.83
N ARG A 210 -0.34 -18.68 19.63
CA ARG A 210 0.82 -18.80 18.75
C ARG A 210 2.00 -18.01 19.31
N SER A 211 3.17 -18.66 19.34
CA SER A 211 4.41 -18.03 19.73
C SER A 211 4.93 -17.10 18.61
N VAL A 212 5.82 -16.17 18.94
CA VAL A 212 6.50 -15.33 17.93
C VAL A 212 7.29 -16.20 16.95
N ALA A 213 7.83 -17.32 17.38
CA ALA A 213 8.54 -18.28 16.52
C ALA A 213 7.61 -18.88 15.45
N ASP A 214 6.33 -19.18 15.78
CA ASP A 214 5.36 -19.67 14.81
C ASP A 214 5.05 -18.64 13.73
N TRP A 215 5.08 -17.34 14.06
CA TRP A 215 4.91 -16.24 13.10
C TRP A 215 6.12 -16.08 12.17
N LEU A 216 7.33 -16.38 12.63
CA LEU A 216 8.54 -16.25 11.83
C LEU A 216 8.84 -17.51 10.99
N ARG A 217 8.29 -18.67 11.35
CA ARG A 217 8.50 -19.93 10.64
C ARG A 217 8.25 -19.89 9.11
N PRO A 218 7.23 -19.17 8.58
CA PRO A 218 7.03 -19.03 7.14
C PRO A 218 8.18 -18.33 6.40
N LEU A 219 9.02 -17.52 7.09
CA LEU A 219 10.20 -16.87 6.48
C LEU A 219 11.23 -17.88 5.96
N ALA A 220 11.27 -19.10 6.50
CA ALA A 220 12.14 -20.16 6.01
C ALA A 220 11.71 -20.72 4.63
N ARG A 221 10.47 -20.41 4.17
CA ARG A 221 9.93 -20.93 2.91
C ARG A 221 10.29 -20.02 1.74
N ALA A 222 11.07 -20.50 0.77
CA ALA A 222 11.41 -19.77 -0.46
C ALA A 222 10.18 -19.25 -1.24
N GLN A 223 9.04 -19.92 -1.11
CA GLN A 223 7.79 -19.51 -1.72
C GLN A 223 7.28 -18.16 -1.20
N VAL A 224 7.43 -17.86 0.09
CA VAL A 224 7.02 -16.58 0.70
C VAL A 224 7.85 -15.44 0.14
N TRP A 225 9.15 -15.63 -0.04
CA TRP A 225 10.04 -14.63 -0.64
C TRP A 225 9.69 -14.37 -2.11
N ARG A 226 9.30 -15.40 -2.87
CA ARG A 226 8.80 -15.20 -4.24
C ARG A 226 7.51 -14.40 -4.28
N PHE A 227 6.53 -14.70 -3.42
CA PHE A 227 5.33 -13.88 -3.31
C PHE A 227 5.66 -12.44 -2.87
N GLY A 228 6.60 -12.28 -1.94
CA GLY A 228 7.14 -10.98 -1.54
C GLY A 228 7.70 -10.22 -2.73
N LEU A 229 8.53 -10.86 -3.56
CA LEU A 229 9.10 -10.26 -4.78
C LEU A 229 8.01 -9.81 -5.76
N TYR A 230 7.00 -10.65 -6.02
CA TYR A 230 5.87 -10.27 -6.87
C TYR A 230 5.13 -9.06 -6.29
N TYR A 231 4.96 -9.02 -4.98
CA TYR A 231 4.27 -7.92 -4.32
C TYR A 231 5.12 -6.63 -4.23
N VAL A 232 6.45 -6.74 -4.22
CA VAL A 232 7.36 -5.58 -4.42
C VAL A 232 7.06 -4.90 -5.74
N VAL A 233 6.89 -5.66 -6.84
CA VAL A 233 6.59 -5.10 -8.16
C VAL A 233 5.21 -4.45 -8.20
N PHE A 234 4.16 -5.09 -7.66
CA PHE A 234 2.81 -4.55 -7.77
C PHE A 234 2.48 -3.51 -6.70
N PHE A 235 2.93 -3.71 -5.46
CA PHE A 235 2.61 -2.80 -4.35
C PHE A 235 3.77 -1.88 -3.99
N GLY A 236 4.99 -2.41 -3.90
CA GLY A 236 6.16 -1.61 -3.58
C GLY A 236 6.40 -0.52 -4.63
N ALA A 237 6.36 -0.89 -5.91
CA ALA A 237 6.48 0.06 -7.00
C ALA A 237 5.32 1.07 -7.07
N TYR A 238 4.09 0.65 -6.73
CA TYR A 238 2.96 1.56 -6.59
C TYR A 238 3.23 2.63 -5.52
N VAL A 239 3.71 2.23 -4.35
CA VAL A 239 4.06 3.17 -3.27
C VAL A 239 5.21 4.07 -3.72
N ALA A 240 6.27 3.50 -4.30
CA ALA A 240 7.42 4.25 -4.80
C ALA A 240 6.99 5.31 -5.83
N TYR A 241 6.16 4.95 -6.82
CA TYR A 241 5.66 5.91 -7.81
C TYR A 241 4.72 6.96 -7.20
N SER A 242 3.89 6.59 -6.23
CA SER A 242 3.04 7.56 -5.54
C SER A 242 3.84 8.63 -4.78
N LEU A 243 5.08 8.31 -4.37
CA LEU A 243 6.02 9.24 -3.75
C LEU A 243 6.84 10.03 -4.80
N PHE A 244 7.23 9.37 -5.89
CA PHE A 244 8.14 9.90 -6.90
C PHE A 244 7.44 10.81 -7.91
N LEU A 245 6.25 10.44 -8.42
CA LEU A 245 5.60 11.13 -9.53
C LEU A 245 5.30 12.62 -9.27
N PRO A 246 4.83 13.07 -8.09
CA PRO A 246 4.61 14.51 -7.88
C PRO A 246 5.86 15.34 -8.11
N LYS A 247 7.01 14.89 -7.56
CA LYS A 247 8.29 15.55 -7.77
C LYS A 247 8.72 15.51 -9.24
N TYR A 248 8.52 14.38 -9.90
CA TYR A 248 8.88 14.23 -11.31
C TYR A 248 8.10 15.19 -12.21
N TYR A 249 6.78 15.34 -12.00
CA TYR A 249 5.97 16.32 -12.72
C TYR A 249 6.44 17.76 -12.49
N VAL A 250 6.76 18.12 -11.25
CA VAL A 250 7.23 19.48 -10.91
C VAL A 250 8.62 19.74 -11.50
N ASP A 251 9.58 18.82 -11.30
CA ASP A 251 10.98 19.05 -11.65
C ASP A 251 11.26 18.84 -13.16
N HIS A 252 10.53 17.95 -13.83
CA HIS A 252 10.82 17.56 -15.22
C HIS A 252 9.90 18.24 -16.25
N TYR A 253 8.62 18.47 -15.88
CA TYR A 253 7.64 19.11 -16.74
C TYR A 253 7.27 20.55 -16.32
N ASP A 254 7.88 21.06 -15.26
CA ASP A 254 7.60 22.41 -14.70
C ASP A 254 6.12 22.63 -14.38
N ILE A 255 5.44 21.56 -13.93
CA ILE A 255 4.01 21.59 -13.63
C ILE A 255 3.77 22.07 -12.20
N PRO A 256 2.81 22.97 -11.94
CA PRO A 256 2.45 23.41 -10.60
C PRO A 256 2.07 22.22 -9.68
N LEU A 257 2.40 22.34 -8.38
CA LEU A 257 2.19 21.27 -7.39
C LEU A 257 0.76 20.72 -7.37
N ALA A 258 -0.26 21.58 -7.50
CA ALA A 258 -1.65 21.16 -7.51
C ALA A 258 -1.99 20.27 -8.71
N GLU A 259 -1.52 20.64 -9.89
CA GLU A 259 -1.70 19.87 -11.12
C GLU A 259 -0.86 18.57 -11.09
N ALA A 260 0.37 18.63 -10.62
CA ALA A 260 1.21 17.44 -10.41
C ALA A 260 0.54 16.43 -9.47
N GLY A 261 -0.14 16.91 -8.42
CA GLY A 261 -0.98 16.11 -7.53
C GLY A 261 -2.13 15.43 -8.27
N LEU A 262 -2.86 16.17 -9.10
CA LEU A 262 -3.98 15.67 -9.92
C LEU A 262 -3.49 14.58 -10.90
N LEU A 263 -2.43 14.87 -11.66
CA LEU A 263 -1.86 13.91 -12.63
C LEU A 263 -1.37 12.63 -11.93
N THR A 264 -0.77 12.77 -10.75
CA THR A 264 -0.37 11.60 -9.94
C THR A 264 -1.59 10.82 -9.44
N ALA A 265 -2.69 11.49 -9.11
CA ALA A 265 -3.92 10.81 -8.69
C ALA A 265 -4.52 9.94 -9.80
N LEU A 266 -4.37 10.31 -11.08
CA LEU A 266 -4.79 9.50 -12.22
C LEU A 266 -4.07 8.13 -12.28
N PHE A 267 -2.82 8.05 -11.84
CA PHE A 267 -2.11 6.79 -11.65
C PHE A 267 -2.64 6.00 -10.43
N ILE A 268 -2.86 6.71 -9.32
CA ILE A 268 -3.18 6.08 -8.02
C ILE A 268 -4.59 5.49 -8.00
N PHE A 269 -5.59 6.15 -8.59
CA PHE A 269 -6.97 5.71 -8.59
C PHE A 269 -7.13 4.31 -9.19
N PRO A 270 -6.73 4.04 -10.45
CA PRO A 270 -6.85 2.69 -10.99
C PRO A 270 -6.00 1.68 -10.24
N ALA A 271 -4.79 2.05 -9.81
CA ALA A 271 -3.93 1.20 -9.01
C ALA A 271 -4.55 0.80 -7.67
N SER A 272 -5.51 1.55 -7.15
CA SER A 272 -6.19 1.29 -5.87
C SER A 272 -7.56 0.66 -6.06
N LEU A 273 -8.40 1.27 -6.92
CA LEU A 273 -9.81 0.91 -7.07
C LEU A 273 -10.05 -0.33 -7.94
N LEU A 274 -9.07 -0.75 -8.75
CA LEU A 274 -9.17 -1.98 -9.55
C LEU A 274 -8.80 -3.26 -8.78
N ARG A 275 -8.49 -3.17 -7.48
CA ARG A 275 -8.23 -4.37 -6.67
C ARG A 275 -9.42 -5.32 -6.57
N PRO A 276 -10.67 -4.87 -6.33
CA PRO A 276 -11.83 -5.75 -6.38
C PRO A 276 -12.00 -6.43 -7.73
N LEU A 277 -11.77 -5.69 -8.84
CA LEU A 277 -11.81 -6.26 -10.19
C LEU A 277 -10.71 -7.32 -10.39
N GLY A 278 -9.48 -7.05 -9.96
CA GLY A 278 -8.38 -8.02 -10.02
C GLY A 278 -8.68 -9.30 -9.24
N GLY A 279 -9.36 -9.20 -8.10
CA GLY A 279 -9.86 -10.34 -7.32
C GLY A 279 -10.91 -11.13 -8.09
N TYR A 280 -11.94 -10.45 -8.61
CA TYR A 280 -13.00 -11.07 -9.42
C TYR A 280 -12.45 -11.79 -10.66
N LEU A 281 -11.53 -11.15 -11.37
CA LEU A 281 -10.88 -11.77 -12.54
C LEU A 281 -10.04 -13.00 -12.13
N SER A 282 -9.39 -12.94 -10.97
CA SER A 282 -8.63 -14.06 -10.43
C SER A 282 -9.50 -15.25 -10.05
N ASP A 283 -10.70 -14.99 -9.51
CA ASP A 283 -11.67 -16.06 -9.20
C ASP A 283 -12.22 -16.70 -10.49
N ARG A 284 -12.43 -15.92 -11.54
CA ARG A 284 -13.00 -16.37 -12.81
C ARG A 284 -11.99 -17.05 -13.73
N PHE A 285 -10.81 -16.49 -13.88
CA PHE A 285 -9.80 -16.92 -14.88
C PHE A 285 -8.56 -17.58 -14.25
N GLY A 286 -8.53 -17.66 -12.94
CA GLY A 286 -7.40 -18.13 -12.16
C GLY A 286 -6.34 -17.04 -11.95
N PRO A 287 -5.81 -16.93 -10.72
CA PRO A 287 -4.89 -15.85 -10.33
C PRO A 287 -3.56 -15.88 -11.10
N ARG A 288 -3.14 -17.05 -11.62
CA ARG A 288 -1.91 -17.16 -12.43
C ARG A 288 -2.01 -16.39 -13.74
N ALA A 289 -3.09 -16.60 -14.48
CA ALA A 289 -3.33 -15.92 -15.76
C ALA A 289 -3.48 -14.41 -15.57
N VAL A 290 -4.22 -14.00 -14.53
CA VAL A 290 -4.42 -12.60 -14.19
C VAL A 290 -3.12 -11.91 -13.78
N THR A 291 -2.25 -12.59 -13.03
CA THR A 291 -0.92 -12.06 -12.67
C THR A 291 -0.02 -11.89 -13.90
N ILE A 292 -0.03 -12.84 -14.85
CA ILE A 292 0.72 -12.70 -16.10
C ILE A 292 0.20 -11.51 -16.91
N ALA A 293 -1.13 -11.37 -17.06
CA ALA A 293 -1.73 -10.23 -17.74
C ALA A 293 -1.36 -8.90 -17.07
N ALA A 294 -1.35 -8.85 -15.73
CA ALA A 294 -0.93 -7.67 -14.98
C ALA A 294 0.54 -7.30 -15.25
N PHE A 295 1.46 -8.27 -15.28
CA PHE A 295 2.85 -8.02 -15.69
C PHE A 295 2.94 -7.50 -17.13
N ALA A 296 2.20 -8.10 -18.07
CA ALA A 296 2.17 -7.66 -19.47
C ALA A 296 1.68 -6.21 -19.62
N ILE A 297 0.57 -5.85 -18.93
CA ILE A 297 0.04 -4.48 -18.92
C ILE A 297 1.09 -3.49 -18.39
N MET A 298 1.78 -3.83 -17.28
CA MET A 298 2.83 -2.98 -16.74
C MET A 298 4.00 -2.82 -17.72
N LEU A 299 4.47 -3.90 -18.34
CA LEU A 299 5.58 -3.84 -19.31
C LEU A 299 5.22 -3.00 -20.55
N LEU A 300 4.00 -3.14 -21.07
CA LEU A 300 3.50 -2.32 -22.19
C LEU A 300 3.47 -0.83 -21.84
N GLY A 301 3.08 -0.48 -20.61
CA GLY A 301 3.10 0.91 -20.14
C GLY A 301 4.50 1.43 -19.86
N LEU A 302 5.38 0.59 -19.25
CA LEU A 302 6.72 1.01 -18.84
C LEU A 302 7.72 1.15 -20.00
N LEU A 303 7.59 0.34 -21.06
CA LEU A 303 8.54 0.34 -22.16
C LEU A 303 8.67 1.71 -22.85
N PRO A 304 7.57 2.41 -23.21
CA PRO A 304 7.69 3.76 -23.78
C PRO A 304 8.15 4.80 -22.75
N LEU A 305 7.83 4.62 -21.45
CA LEU A 305 8.24 5.54 -20.37
C LEU A 305 9.77 5.61 -20.15
N MET A 306 10.53 4.70 -20.75
CA MET A 306 12.00 4.75 -20.74
C MET A 306 12.58 5.87 -21.62
N ARG A 307 11.73 6.58 -22.37
CA ARG A 307 12.11 7.71 -23.22
C ARG A 307 11.42 8.99 -22.73
N GLU A 308 11.91 10.13 -23.17
CA GLU A 308 11.23 11.40 -22.97
C GLU A 308 9.94 11.44 -23.78
N LEU A 309 8.86 11.87 -23.16
CA LEU A 309 7.51 11.87 -23.71
C LEU A 309 6.80 13.17 -23.35
N PRO A 310 5.85 13.64 -24.18
CA PRO A 310 4.94 14.70 -23.78
C PRO A 310 4.16 14.32 -22.53
N VAL A 311 3.88 15.28 -21.65
CA VAL A 311 3.22 15.06 -20.35
C VAL A 311 1.92 14.26 -20.45
N THR A 312 1.08 14.51 -21.46
CA THR A 312 -0.18 13.79 -21.66
C THR A 312 0.06 12.30 -21.91
N THR A 313 0.99 11.97 -22.84
CA THR A 313 1.35 10.58 -23.13
C THR A 313 1.98 9.90 -21.93
N PHE A 314 2.85 10.59 -21.22
CA PHE A 314 3.47 10.12 -19.99
C PHE A 314 2.41 9.78 -18.94
N THR A 315 1.45 10.66 -18.71
CA THR A 315 0.37 10.46 -17.73
C THR A 315 -0.54 9.29 -18.11
N LEU A 316 -0.90 9.16 -19.39
CA LEU A 316 -1.68 8.02 -19.86
C LEU A 316 -0.96 6.70 -19.65
N LEU A 317 0.33 6.62 -19.95
CA LEU A 317 1.12 5.40 -19.78
C LEU A 317 1.34 5.06 -18.29
N THR A 318 1.60 6.04 -17.44
CA THR A 318 1.66 5.81 -15.99
C THR A 318 0.33 5.33 -15.44
N THR A 319 -0.81 5.83 -15.96
CA THR A 319 -2.14 5.33 -15.62
C THR A 319 -2.32 3.86 -16.02
N VAL A 320 -1.87 3.47 -17.25
CA VAL A 320 -1.86 2.06 -17.67
C VAL A 320 -1.03 1.19 -16.74
N VAL A 321 0.15 1.64 -16.33
CA VAL A 321 0.96 0.94 -15.32
C VAL A 321 0.18 0.79 -14.01
N GLY A 322 -0.54 1.83 -13.59
CA GLY A 322 -1.43 1.80 -12.43
C GLY A 322 -2.53 0.74 -12.52
N VAL A 323 -3.14 0.56 -13.71
CA VAL A 323 -4.11 -0.53 -13.98
C VAL A 323 -3.48 -1.90 -13.74
N GLY A 324 -2.31 -2.16 -14.32
CA GLY A 324 -1.56 -3.41 -14.12
C GLY A 324 -1.23 -3.65 -12.64
N MET A 325 -0.78 -2.61 -11.92
CA MET A 325 -0.50 -2.70 -10.49
C MET A 325 -1.76 -2.99 -9.66
N GLY A 326 -2.90 -2.37 -9.99
CA GLY A 326 -4.17 -2.59 -9.29
C GLY A 326 -4.64 -4.04 -9.38
N ILE A 327 -4.66 -4.58 -10.59
CA ILE A 327 -5.03 -5.98 -10.88
C ILE A 327 -4.01 -6.94 -10.24
N GLY A 328 -2.71 -6.69 -10.42
CA GLY A 328 -1.63 -7.54 -9.94
C GLY A 328 -1.54 -7.64 -8.42
N LYS A 329 -1.86 -6.56 -7.68
CA LYS A 329 -1.95 -6.58 -6.21
C LYS A 329 -2.98 -7.59 -5.71
N ALA A 330 -4.15 -7.64 -6.33
CA ALA A 330 -5.21 -8.56 -5.93
C ALA A 330 -4.88 -10.00 -6.34
N SER A 331 -4.46 -10.23 -7.59
CA SER A 331 -4.14 -11.57 -8.08
C SER A 331 -2.98 -12.23 -7.29
N THR A 332 -1.99 -11.44 -6.87
CA THR A 332 -0.90 -11.94 -6.01
C THR A 332 -1.42 -12.39 -4.65
N TYR A 333 -2.32 -11.61 -4.01
CA TYR A 333 -2.90 -12.01 -2.73
C TYR A 333 -3.84 -13.22 -2.85
N THR A 334 -4.56 -13.35 -3.96
CA THR A 334 -5.34 -14.57 -4.26
C THR A 334 -4.42 -15.80 -4.37
N LEU A 335 -3.24 -15.67 -5.02
CA LEU A 335 -2.24 -16.74 -5.04
C LEU A 335 -1.74 -17.08 -3.63
N VAL A 336 -1.42 -16.06 -2.82
CA VAL A 336 -0.97 -16.28 -1.43
C VAL A 336 -2.02 -17.07 -0.64
N ALA A 337 -3.29 -16.70 -0.74
CA ALA A 337 -4.40 -17.36 -0.04
C ALA A 337 -4.56 -18.82 -0.49
N GLN A 338 -4.53 -19.07 -1.80
CA GLN A 338 -4.68 -20.43 -2.35
C GLN A 338 -3.54 -21.38 -1.97
N TRP A 339 -2.31 -20.86 -1.83
CA TRP A 339 -1.15 -21.66 -1.50
C TRP A 339 -0.88 -21.78 0.01
N ASN A 340 -1.53 -20.99 0.84
CA ASN A 340 -1.33 -20.97 2.28
C ASN A 340 -2.66 -20.93 3.04
N PRO A 341 -3.54 -21.92 2.84
CA PRO A 341 -4.84 -21.97 3.54
C PRO A 341 -4.62 -21.99 5.06
N GLY A 342 -5.36 -21.17 5.79
CA GLY A 342 -5.26 -21.06 7.25
C GLY A 342 -4.02 -20.33 7.79
N GLN A 343 -3.10 -19.84 6.91
CA GLN A 343 -1.90 -19.07 7.30
C GLN A 343 -1.89 -17.66 6.68
N MET A 344 -3.03 -17.20 6.18
CA MET A 344 -3.11 -15.95 5.43
C MET A 344 -2.66 -14.73 6.24
N GLY A 345 -2.97 -14.67 7.53
CA GLY A 345 -2.55 -13.58 8.42
C GLY A 345 -1.02 -13.44 8.48
N VAL A 346 -0.33 -14.56 8.68
CA VAL A 346 1.14 -14.60 8.78
C VAL A 346 1.80 -14.35 7.42
N VAL A 347 1.47 -15.19 6.43
CA VAL A 347 2.11 -15.14 5.12
C VAL A 347 1.74 -13.85 4.38
N GLY A 348 0.48 -13.43 4.42
CA GLY A 348 0.01 -12.17 3.85
C GLY A 348 0.66 -10.96 4.53
N GLY A 349 0.85 -11.00 5.86
CA GLY A 349 1.57 -9.98 6.62
C GLY A 349 3.03 -9.86 6.18
N LEU A 350 3.73 -10.98 6.03
CA LEU A 350 5.12 -11.02 5.55
C LEU A 350 5.23 -10.54 4.09
N VAL A 351 4.35 -11.00 3.21
CA VAL A 351 4.30 -10.55 1.82
C VAL A 351 4.00 -9.04 1.75
N GLY A 352 3.08 -8.57 2.60
CA GLY A 352 2.77 -7.14 2.74
C GLY A 352 3.95 -6.31 3.26
N MET A 353 4.73 -6.86 4.21
CA MET A 353 5.95 -6.23 4.72
C MET A 353 7.00 -6.12 3.60
N LEU A 354 7.32 -7.22 2.92
CA LEU A 354 8.30 -7.23 1.83
C LEU A 354 7.89 -6.28 0.70
N GLY A 355 6.61 -6.33 0.28
CA GLY A 355 6.08 -5.40 -0.70
C GLY A 355 6.19 -3.95 -0.25
N GLY A 356 5.88 -3.65 1.01
CA GLY A 356 6.00 -2.30 1.57
C GLY A 356 7.45 -1.82 1.58
N LEU A 357 8.41 -2.67 1.93
CA LEU A 357 9.84 -2.35 1.86
C LEU A 357 10.28 -1.97 0.44
N GLY A 358 9.66 -2.53 -0.61
CA GLY A 358 9.85 -2.06 -1.98
C GLY A 358 9.55 -0.56 -2.14
N GLY A 359 8.51 -0.06 -1.48
CA GLY A 359 8.18 1.37 -1.46
C GLY A 359 9.22 2.25 -0.77
N PHE A 360 10.06 1.69 0.11
CA PHE A 360 11.20 2.37 0.70
C PHE A 360 12.45 2.31 -0.19
N PHE A 361 12.84 1.10 -0.62
CA PHE A 361 14.10 0.92 -1.34
C PHE A 361 14.05 1.43 -2.78
N LEU A 362 12.93 1.28 -3.49
CA LEU A 362 12.84 1.68 -4.90
C LEU A 362 13.08 3.17 -5.13
N PRO A 363 12.51 4.12 -4.36
CA PRO A 363 12.85 5.55 -4.52
C PRO A 363 14.33 5.84 -4.29
N LEU A 364 14.98 5.14 -3.35
CA LEU A 364 16.42 5.27 -3.09
C LEU A 364 17.24 4.74 -4.28
N ILE A 365 16.82 3.62 -4.88
CA ILE A 365 17.45 3.06 -6.09
C ILE A 365 17.28 4.02 -7.28
N PHE A 366 16.07 4.60 -7.47
CA PHE A 366 15.81 5.59 -8.52
C PHE A 366 16.75 6.80 -8.38
N ALA A 367 16.89 7.31 -7.15
CA ALA A 367 17.77 8.43 -6.87
C ALA A 367 19.26 8.07 -7.10
N ALA A 368 19.71 6.89 -6.68
CA ALA A 368 21.08 6.42 -6.87
C ALA A 368 21.44 6.19 -8.34
N LEU A 369 20.48 5.77 -9.17
CA LEU A 369 20.68 5.53 -10.60
C LEU A 369 20.47 6.78 -11.47
N LYS A 370 19.91 7.87 -10.92
CA LYS A 370 19.67 9.11 -11.66
C LYS A 370 20.91 9.70 -12.33
N PRO A 371 22.12 9.70 -11.72
CA PRO A 371 23.33 10.22 -12.38
C PRO A 371 23.71 9.45 -13.65
N THR A 372 23.40 8.16 -13.74
CA THR A 372 23.77 7.28 -14.86
C THR A 372 22.66 7.10 -15.90
N LEU A 373 21.40 7.04 -15.44
CA LEU A 373 20.24 6.75 -16.28
C LEU A 373 19.35 7.98 -16.55
N GLY A 374 19.72 9.16 -16.01
CA GLY A 374 18.96 10.39 -16.19
C GLY A 374 17.61 10.39 -15.45
N ALA A 375 16.70 11.25 -15.90
CA ALA A 375 15.37 11.41 -15.34
C ALA A 375 14.51 10.14 -15.46
N GLN A 376 14.81 9.25 -16.41
CA GLN A 376 14.10 8.00 -16.69
C GLN A 376 14.52 6.85 -15.77
N SER A 377 15.44 7.05 -14.83
CA SER A 377 15.98 6.01 -13.93
C SER A 377 14.89 5.20 -13.23
N ALA A 378 13.78 5.83 -12.79
CA ALA A 378 12.66 5.16 -12.13
C ALA A 378 11.93 4.19 -13.08
N PHE A 379 11.71 4.59 -14.34
CA PHE A 379 10.95 3.81 -15.31
C PHE A 379 11.78 2.63 -15.83
N ILE A 380 13.07 2.87 -16.11
CA ILE A 380 14.04 1.83 -16.52
C ILE A 380 14.18 0.79 -15.41
N THR A 381 14.38 1.23 -14.17
CA THR A 381 14.51 0.32 -13.01
C THR A 381 13.26 -0.53 -12.85
N LEU A 382 12.07 0.09 -12.93
CA LEU A 382 10.83 -0.67 -12.76
C LEU A 382 10.56 -1.58 -13.95
N PHE A 383 10.92 -1.19 -15.17
CA PHE A 383 10.81 -2.06 -16.34
C PHE A 383 11.66 -3.33 -16.15
N VAL A 384 12.93 -3.19 -15.81
CA VAL A 384 13.86 -4.30 -15.58
C VAL A 384 13.37 -5.21 -14.44
N LEU A 385 12.95 -4.62 -13.33
CA LEU A 385 12.42 -5.35 -12.18
C LEU A 385 11.13 -6.12 -12.55
N THR A 386 10.22 -5.48 -13.28
CA THR A 386 8.95 -6.08 -13.72
C THR A 386 9.20 -7.22 -14.70
N LEU A 387 10.08 -7.04 -15.68
CA LEU A 387 10.47 -8.07 -16.65
C LEU A 387 11.14 -9.25 -15.95
N GLY A 388 12.16 -9.02 -15.13
CA GLY A 388 12.87 -10.07 -14.41
C GLY A 388 11.95 -10.86 -13.47
N THR A 389 11.09 -10.16 -12.73
CA THR A 389 10.11 -10.79 -11.84
C THR A 389 9.04 -11.55 -12.62
N GLY A 390 8.58 -11.02 -13.76
CA GLY A 390 7.64 -11.70 -14.65
C GLY A 390 8.23 -13.00 -15.22
N VAL A 391 9.49 -12.99 -15.65
CA VAL A 391 10.21 -14.20 -16.11
C VAL A 391 10.31 -15.22 -14.99
N VAL A 392 10.72 -14.80 -13.78
CA VAL A 392 10.77 -15.70 -12.59
C VAL A 392 9.38 -16.28 -12.29
N PHE A 393 8.32 -15.46 -12.40
CA PHE A 393 6.95 -15.94 -12.19
C PHE A 393 6.56 -17.01 -13.18
N VAL A 394 6.74 -16.77 -14.49
CA VAL A 394 6.40 -17.71 -15.56
C VAL A 394 7.23 -19.01 -15.45
N ALA A 395 8.56 -18.88 -15.26
CA ALA A 395 9.44 -20.03 -15.08
C ALA A 395 9.01 -20.92 -13.89
N ASN A 396 8.65 -20.29 -12.76
CA ASN A 396 8.15 -21.01 -11.59
C ASN A 396 6.80 -21.71 -11.87
N MET A 397 5.88 -21.07 -12.61
CA MET A 397 4.61 -21.69 -12.99
C MET A 397 4.79 -22.87 -13.93
N LEU A 398 5.70 -22.79 -14.90
CA LEU A 398 6.04 -23.90 -15.80
C LEU A 398 6.66 -25.07 -15.02
N ARG A 399 7.59 -24.78 -14.11
CA ARG A 399 8.18 -25.81 -13.24
C ARG A 399 7.12 -26.53 -12.40
N LEU A 400 6.18 -25.80 -11.80
CA LEU A 400 5.10 -26.40 -11.00
C LEU A 400 4.16 -27.26 -11.85
N LYS A 401 3.88 -26.84 -13.10
CA LYS A 401 3.08 -27.62 -14.05
C LYS A 401 3.78 -28.95 -14.40
N VAL A 402 5.08 -28.91 -14.69
CA VAL A 402 5.88 -30.10 -14.97
C VAL A 402 5.94 -31.06 -13.79
N LEU A 403 6.02 -30.52 -12.55
CA LEU A 403 6.05 -31.33 -11.32
C LEU A 403 4.66 -31.83 -10.87
N GLY A 404 3.59 -31.58 -11.62
CA GLY A 404 2.22 -31.96 -11.26
C GLY A 404 1.68 -31.33 -9.97
N ARG A 405 2.36 -30.28 -9.42
CA ARG A 405 1.98 -29.62 -8.18
C ARG A 405 0.86 -28.62 -8.42
N GLN A 406 -0.32 -28.92 -7.89
CA GLN A 406 -1.46 -28.03 -7.91
C GLN A 406 -1.56 -27.23 -6.58
N PRO A 407 -2.16 -25.99 -6.58
CA PRO A 407 -2.50 -25.28 -5.36
C PRO A 407 -3.49 -26.10 -4.52
N GLY A 408 -3.29 -26.12 -3.23
CA GLY A 408 -4.23 -26.78 -2.29
C GLY A 408 -3.92 -28.25 -1.94
N LEU A 409 -3.02 -28.92 -2.63
CA LEU A 409 -2.47 -30.20 -2.17
C LEU A 409 -1.21 -29.92 -1.35
N ALA A 410 -1.40 -29.72 -0.04
CA ALA A 410 -0.29 -29.68 0.92
C ALA A 410 0.39 -31.04 0.90
N THR A 411 1.60 -31.13 0.37
CA THR A 411 2.50 -32.21 0.80
C THR A 411 2.82 -31.97 2.27
N PRO A 412 2.62 -32.98 3.15
CA PRO A 412 3.11 -32.87 4.52
C PRO A 412 4.62 -32.60 4.51
N ALA A 413 5.04 -31.82 5.50
CA ALA A 413 6.41 -31.33 5.71
C ALA A 413 7.44 -32.45 5.79
#